data_a75917b01a6c0a891c033d6ab653fa80
#
_entry.id   a75917b01a6c0a891c033d6ab653fa80
#
_cell.length_a   1.000
_cell.length_b   1.000
_cell.length_c   1.000
_cell.angle_alpha   90.00
_cell.angle_beta   90.00
_cell.angle_gamma   90.00
#
_symmetry.space_group_name_H-M   'P 1'
#
loop_
_entity.id
_entity.type
_entity.pdbx_description
1 polymer ?
#
loop_
_entity_poly.entity_id
_entity_poly.type
_entity_poly.pdbx_seq_one_letter_code
_entity_poly.pdbx_strand_id
1 'polypeptide(L)'
;MKETTLQVTEIQFPNAQLLPEIIKLLNEGHTVTLQLRGFSMRPFLEDKRDKALLAKREIYNIGEPVLAEISPRHYVLHRIIKIEGEDVTLKGDGNLTTESCKMKYIKAIAVGFYRKSHQTLDRIDGRKGRIYSAIWTALSPCRRYLLAFYRKIWIPIFGIM
;
A
#
# COMPACT_ATOMS: atom_id res chain seq x y z
N MET A 1 -9.31 37.55 3.31
CA MET A 1 -9.04 36.13 3.64
C MET A 1 -7.64 35.80 3.16
N LYS A 2 -6.71 35.55 4.08
CA LYS A 2 -5.35 35.14 3.71
C LYS A 2 -5.36 33.62 3.47
N GLU A 3 -5.10 33.21 2.24
CA GLU A 3 -4.83 31.80 1.94
C GLU A 3 -3.53 31.39 2.64
N THR A 4 -3.66 30.48 3.59
CA THR A 4 -2.50 29.85 4.22
C THR A 4 -1.97 28.81 3.25
N THR A 5 -0.96 29.17 2.49
CA THR A 5 -0.21 28.22 1.65
C THR A 5 0.54 27.27 2.57
N LEU A 6 0.06 26.04 2.67
CA LEU A 6 0.77 24.95 3.34
C LEU A 6 2.06 24.65 2.56
N GLN A 7 3.20 25.03 3.11
CA GLN A 7 4.49 24.60 2.56
C GLN A 7 4.68 23.11 2.87
N VAL A 8 4.56 22.30 1.83
CA VAL A 8 4.90 20.87 1.91
C VAL A 8 6.41 20.74 1.83
N THR A 9 7.06 20.50 2.96
CA THR A 9 8.48 20.19 3.01
C THR A 9 8.67 18.70 2.76
N GLU A 10 9.23 18.33 1.63
CA GLU A 10 9.55 16.93 1.30
C GLU A 10 10.88 16.55 1.94
N ILE A 11 10.83 15.85 3.08
CA ILE A 11 12.02 15.37 3.78
C ILE A 11 12.20 13.87 3.45
N GLN A 12 13.32 13.52 2.84
CA GLN A 12 13.66 12.12 2.54
C GLN A 12 14.42 11.49 3.72
N PHE A 13 13.69 10.77 4.57
CA PHE A 13 14.30 9.90 5.59
C PHE A 13 14.24 8.42 5.20
N PRO A 14 15.19 7.58 5.67
CA PRO A 14 15.02 6.13 5.59
C PRO A 14 13.71 5.71 6.28
N ASN A 15 12.92 4.86 5.62
CA ASN A 15 11.59 4.45 6.11
C ASN A 15 11.62 3.93 7.57
N ALA A 16 12.70 3.28 7.98
CA ALA A 16 12.85 2.74 9.34
C ALA A 16 12.86 3.83 10.44
N GLN A 17 13.31 5.05 10.12
CA GLN A 17 13.33 6.18 11.07
C GLN A 17 12.05 7.01 11.00
N LEU A 18 11.45 7.12 9.83
CA LEU A 18 10.27 7.94 9.59
C LEU A 18 8.96 7.24 10.02
N LEU A 19 8.87 5.92 9.88
CA LEU A 19 7.65 5.17 10.13
C LEU A 19 7.14 5.26 11.57
N PRO A 20 7.97 5.26 12.63
CA PRO A 20 7.48 5.47 13.99
C PRO A 20 6.77 6.82 14.18
N GLU A 21 7.30 7.90 13.61
CA GLU A 21 6.68 9.24 13.68
C GLU A 21 5.36 9.27 12.87
N ILE A 22 5.34 8.66 11.71
CA ILE A 22 4.11 8.50 10.91
C ILE A 22 3.04 7.75 11.70
N ILE A 23 3.40 6.65 12.37
CA ILE A 23 2.48 5.86 13.18
C ILE A 23 1.93 6.69 14.35
N LYS A 24 2.75 7.54 14.97
CA LYS A 24 2.30 8.47 16.01
C LYS A 24 1.24 9.42 15.47
N LEU A 25 1.49 10.10 14.37
CA LEU A 25 0.52 10.99 13.71
C LEU A 25 -0.78 10.26 13.34
N LEU A 26 -0.69 9.03 12.83
CA LEU A 26 -1.85 8.21 12.51
C LEU A 26 -2.67 7.85 13.76
N ASN A 27 -2.01 7.57 14.89
CA ASN A 27 -2.69 7.31 16.17
C ASN A 27 -3.34 8.54 16.77
N GLU A 28 -2.86 9.74 16.44
CA GLU A 28 -3.45 11.04 16.79
C GLU A 28 -4.64 11.42 15.86
N GLY A 29 -4.97 10.56 14.89
CA GLY A 29 -6.11 10.74 13.97
C GLY A 29 -5.76 11.51 12.70
N HIS A 30 -4.49 11.83 12.46
CA HIS A 30 -4.07 12.48 11.22
C HIS A 30 -4.00 11.48 10.05
N THR A 31 -4.18 11.98 8.85
CA THR A 31 -3.83 11.25 7.62
C THR A 31 -2.43 11.62 7.20
N VAL A 32 -1.69 10.65 6.66
CA VAL A 32 -0.31 10.86 6.22
C VAL A 32 -0.11 10.35 4.80
N THR A 33 0.50 11.15 3.96
CA THR A 33 0.92 10.72 2.63
C THR A 33 2.36 10.20 2.69
N LEU A 34 2.53 8.91 2.34
CA LEU A 34 3.82 8.24 2.34
C LEU A 34 4.24 7.90 0.91
N GLN A 35 5.46 8.28 0.54
CA GLN A 35 6.07 7.83 -0.71
C GLN A 35 6.41 6.34 -0.63
N LEU A 36 5.97 5.59 -1.63
CA LEU A 36 6.16 4.15 -1.66
C LEU A 36 7.59 3.77 -2.06
N ARG A 37 8.08 2.71 -1.45
CA ARG A 37 9.38 2.11 -1.74
C ARG A 37 9.25 0.62 -1.95
N GLY A 38 10.03 0.11 -2.90
CA GLY A 38 10.05 -1.31 -3.23
C GLY A 38 9.04 -1.72 -4.31
N PHE A 39 9.08 -2.98 -4.66
CA PHE A 39 8.36 -3.51 -5.83
C PHE A 39 7.25 -4.50 -5.45
N SER A 40 6.98 -4.67 -4.16
CA SER A 40 6.04 -5.67 -3.64
C SER A 40 4.58 -5.43 -4.05
N MET A 41 4.24 -4.19 -4.46
CA MET A 41 2.88 -3.82 -4.90
C MET A 41 2.77 -3.62 -6.42
N ARG A 42 3.78 -4.05 -7.20
CA ARG A 42 3.69 -4.11 -8.67
C ARG A 42 2.62 -5.13 -9.11
N PRO A 43 1.97 -4.94 -10.24
CA PRO A 43 2.09 -3.86 -11.23
C PRO A 43 1.33 -2.59 -10.87
N PHE A 44 0.56 -2.61 -9.78
CA PHE A 44 -0.37 -1.53 -9.41
C PHE A 44 0.35 -0.26 -8.95
N LEU A 45 1.38 -0.41 -8.09
CA LEU A 45 2.16 0.69 -7.52
C LEU A 45 3.64 0.56 -7.87
N GLU A 46 4.29 1.70 -8.09
CA GLU A 46 5.69 1.75 -8.52
C GLU A 46 6.58 2.44 -7.47
N ASP A 47 7.80 1.92 -7.34
CA ASP A 47 8.82 2.42 -6.44
C ASP A 47 9.13 3.91 -6.69
N LYS A 48 9.21 4.70 -5.63
CA LYS A 48 9.57 6.13 -5.63
C LYS A 48 8.70 7.05 -6.52
N ARG A 49 7.76 6.49 -7.27
CA ARG A 49 6.84 7.24 -8.13
C ARG A 49 5.51 7.49 -7.44
N ASP A 50 4.96 6.45 -6.83
CA ASP A 50 3.60 6.48 -6.30
C ASP A 50 3.60 6.75 -4.78
N LYS A 51 2.53 7.36 -4.29
CA LYS A 51 2.35 7.71 -2.87
C LYS A 51 1.06 7.09 -2.35
N ALA A 52 1.05 6.64 -1.09
CA ALA A 52 -0.13 6.15 -0.40
C ALA A 52 -0.63 7.20 0.60
N LEU A 53 -1.92 7.49 0.60
CA LEU A 53 -2.58 8.22 1.67
C LEU A 53 -3.01 7.22 2.73
N LEU A 54 -2.42 7.33 3.91
CA LEU A 54 -2.65 6.45 5.05
C LEU A 54 -3.59 7.09 6.06
N ALA A 55 -4.48 6.27 6.65
CA ALA A 55 -5.32 6.67 7.78
C ALA A 55 -5.44 5.53 8.79
N LYS A 56 -5.63 5.87 10.06
CA LYS A 56 -5.97 4.89 11.09
C LYS A 56 -7.42 4.46 10.94
N ARG A 57 -7.71 3.19 11.19
CA ARG A 57 -9.04 2.64 11.22
C ARG A 57 -9.13 1.55 12.29
N GLU A 58 -10.31 1.31 12.83
CA GLU A 58 -10.53 0.25 13.85
C GLU A 58 -10.80 -1.11 13.20
N ILE A 59 -11.47 -1.11 12.04
CA ILE A 59 -11.87 -2.33 11.34
C ILE A 59 -11.20 -2.39 9.99
N TYR A 60 -10.60 -3.52 9.68
CA TYR A 60 -9.94 -3.82 8.41
C TYR A 60 -10.60 -5.02 7.73
N ASN A 61 -10.66 -5.01 6.40
CA ASN A 61 -11.32 -6.03 5.60
C ASN A 61 -10.35 -6.73 4.64
N ILE A 62 -10.72 -7.95 4.24
CA ILE A 62 -10.00 -8.67 3.19
C ILE A 62 -10.05 -7.85 1.89
N GLY A 63 -8.92 -7.79 1.20
CA GLY A 63 -8.73 -7.01 -0.03
C GLY A 63 -8.20 -5.60 0.20
N GLU A 64 -8.17 -5.09 1.43
CA GLU A 64 -7.65 -3.75 1.73
C GLU A 64 -6.12 -3.75 1.82
N PRO A 65 -5.43 -2.76 1.21
CA PRO A 65 -4.01 -2.55 1.40
C PRO A 65 -3.75 -1.84 2.73
N VAL A 66 -2.89 -2.44 3.56
CA VAL A 66 -2.59 -1.94 4.91
C VAL A 66 -1.10 -1.79 5.14
N LEU A 67 -0.72 -0.82 5.96
CA LEU A 67 0.61 -0.71 6.54
C LEU A 67 0.64 -1.58 7.80
N ALA A 68 1.48 -2.60 7.80
CA ALA A 68 1.62 -3.54 8.91
C ALA A 68 3.08 -3.72 9.32
N GLU A 69 3.30 -3.95 10.61
CA GLU A 69 4.58 -4.35 11.17
C GLU A 69 4.62 -5.87 11.27
N ILE A 70 5.40 -6.52 10.40
CA ILE A 70 5.50 -8.00 10.32
C ILE A 70 6.59 -8.56 11.22
N SER A 71 7.56 -7.74 11.61
CA SER A 71 8.58 -8.01 12.63
C SER A 71 9.08 -6.68 13.18
N PRO A 72 9.81 -6.65 14.31
CA PRO A 72 10.25 -5.40 14.93
C PRO A 72 10.92 -4.44 13.95
N ARG A 73 10.32 -3.26 13.77
CA ARG A 73 10.75 -2.21 12.83
C ARG A 73 10.74 -2.60 11.35
N HIS A 74 10.12 -3.72 10.99
CA HIS A 74 9.93 -4.14 9.61
C HIS A 74 8.48 -3.93 9.19
N TYR A 75 8.25 -2.90 8.41
CA TYR A 75 6.94 -2.48 7.94
C TYR A 75 6.75 -2.79 6.48
N VAL A 76 5.57 -3.27 6.14
CA VAL A 76 5.17 -3.54 4.76
C VAL A 76 3.83 -2.89 4.46
N LEU A 77 3.66 -2.46 3.22
CA LEU A 77 2.35 -2.07 2.68
C LEU A 77 1.87 -3.19 1.77
N HIS A 78 1.01 -4.05 2.30
CA HIS A 78 0.51 -5.22 1.60
C HIS A 78 -1.00 -5.35 1.74
N ARG A 79 -1.59 -6.18 0.88
CA ARG A 79 -3.03 -6.42 0.88
C ARG A 79 -3.39 -7.55 1.84
N ILE A 80 -4.46 -7.36 2.61
CA ILE A 80 -5.05 -8.42 3.43
C ILE A 80 -5.68 -9.46 2.51
N ILE A 81 -5.25 -10.71 2.61
CA ILE A 81 -5.82 -11.82 1.84
C ILE A 81 -6.62 -12.80 2.70
N LYS A 82 -6.40 -12.79 4.01
CA LYS A 82 -7.11 -13.65 4.97
C LYS A 82 -7.11 -13.03 6.35
N ILE A 83 -8.20 -13.25 7.09
CA ILE A 83 -8.34 -12.89 8.51
C ILE A 83 -8.91 -14.10 9.23
N GLU A 84 -8.25 -14.57 10.28
CA GLU A 84 -8.68 -15.66 11.14
C GLU A 84 -8.51 -15.24 12.60
N GLY A 85 -9.59 -14.79 13.22
CA GLY A 85 -9.56 -14.19 14.54
C GLY A 85 -8.64 -12.97 14.57
N GLU A 86 -7.56 -13.05 15.32
CA GLU A 86 -6.53 -11.99 15.38
C GLU A 86 -5.42 -12.13 14.32
N ASP A 87 -5.34 -13.28 13.67
CA ASP A 87 -4.30 -13.56 12.68
C ASP A 87 -4.68 -12.99 11.31
N VAL A 88 -3.77 -12.23 10.74
CA VAL A 88 -3.94 -11.59 9.44
C VAL A 88 -2.84 -12.06 8.50
N THR A 89 -3.24 -12.58 7.34
CA THR A 89 -2.32 -12.93 6.27
C THR A 89 -2.29 -11.83 5.22
N LEU A 90 -1.10 -11.37 4.92
CA LEU A 90 -0.81 -10.27 4.01
C LEU A 90 -0.11 -10.78 2.75
N LYS A 91 -0.33 -10.12 1.63
CA LYS A 91 0.38 -10.40 0.38
C LYS A 91 0.56 -9.13 -0.44
N GLY A 92 1.80 -8.88 -0.85
CA GLY A 92 2.07 -7.85 -1.84
C GLY A 92 1.49 -8.23 -3.21
N ASP A 93 0.99 -7.26 -3.96
CA ASP A 93 0.41 -7.52 -5.28
C ASP A 93 1.46 -8.11 -6.25
N GLY A 94 2.73 -7.75 -6.09
CA GLY A 94 3.87 -8.27 -6.85
C GLY A 94 4.59 -9.47 -6.22
N ASN A 95 4.11 -9.99 -5.08
CA ASN A 95 4.75 -11.08 -4.37
C ASN A 95 4.04 -12.42 -4.62
N LEU A 96 4.83 -13.49 -4.60
CA LEU A 96 4.31 -14.86 -4.61
C LEU A 96 4.15 -15.42 -3.20
N THR A 97 4.96 -14.96 -2.26
CA THR A 97 4.94 -15.33 -0.84
C THR A 97 3.94 -14.48 -0.06
N THR A 98 3.52 -14.99 1.07
CA THR A 98 2.66 -14.32 2.04
C THR A 98 3.44 -14.03 3.31
N GLU A 99 2.96 -13.05 4.06
CA GLU A 99 3.44 -12.71 5.40
C GLU A 99 2.25 -12.72 6.35
N SER A 100 2.51 -12.90 7.63
CA SER A 100 1.45 -12.92 8.65
C SER A 100 1.82 -12.04 9.83
N CYS A 101 0.80 -11.40 10.41
CA CYS A 101 0.93 -10.65 11.66
C CYS A 101 -0.39 -10.74 12.44
N LYS A 102 -0.36 -10.29 13.70
CA LYS A 102 -1.61 -10.09 14.46
C LYS A 102 -2.28 -8.78 14.05
N MET A 103 -3.61 -8.70 14.17
CA MET A 103 -4.42 -7.52 13.84
C MET A 103 -3.89 -6.24 14.51
N LYS A 104 -3.43 -6.33 15.75
CA LYS A 104 -2.84 -5.21 16.51
C LYS A 104 -1.58 -4.59 15.88
N TYR A 105 -0.91 -5.32 15.00
CA TYR A 105 0.27 -4.85 14.27
C TYR A 105 -0.06 -4.14 12.96
N ILE A 106 -1.34 -4.10 12.57
CA ILE A 106 -1.77 -3.22 11.48
C ILE A 106 -1.79 -1.78 12.01
N LYS A 107 -1.02 -0.93 11.37
CA LYS A 107 -0.82 0.47 11.78
C LYS A 107 -1.80 1.42 11.10
N ALA A 108 -2.10 1.17 9.82
CA ALA A 108 -2.99 2.01 9.02
C ALA A 108 -3.53 1.28 7.79
N ILE A 109 -4.60 1.82 7.21
CA ILE A 109 -5.06 1.48 5.87
C ILE A 109 -4.56 2.52 4.87
N ALA A 110 -4.23 2.10 3.65
CA ALA A 110 -4.10 3.03 2.54
C ALA A 110 -5.49 3.33 1.99
N VAL A 111 -6.02 4.52 2.25
CA VAL A 111 -7.35 4.95 1.76
C VAL A 111 -7.36 5.31 0.29
N GLY A 112 -6.19 5.53 -0.29
CA GLY A 112 -6.02 5.79 -1.70
C GLY A 112 -4.55 5.96 -2.08
N PHE A 113 -4.32 6.10 -3.39
CA PHE A 113 -2.99 6.23 -3.96
C PHE A 113 -2.91 7.40 -4.95
N TYR A 114 -1.83 8.15 -4.88
CA TYR A 114 -1.43 9.10 -5.92
C TYR A 114 -0.50 8.34 -6.86
N ARG A 115 -0.94 8.10 -8.10
CA ARG A 115 -0.24 7.26 -9.06
C ARG A 115 0.26 8.07 -10.25
N LYS A 116 1.37 7.63 -10.85
CA LYS A 116 1.94 8.25 -12.07
C LYS A 116 2.14 9.76 -11.94
N SER A 117 2.53 10.21 -10.74
CA SER A 117 2.71 11.64 -10.43
C SER A 117 1.44 12.51 -10.58
N HIS A 118 0.25 11.88 -10.69
CA HIS A 118 -1.00 12.61 -10.70
C HIS A 118 -1.33 13.14 -9.30
N GLN A 119 -1.94 14.32 -9.24
CA GLN A 119 -2.43 14.91 -7.98
C GLN A 119 -3.80 14.35 -7.56
N THR A 120 -4.44 13.56 -8.43
CA THR A 120 -5.75 12.96 -8.15
C THR A 120 -5.57 11.68 -7.34
N LEU A 121 -6.30 11.58 -6.23
CA LEU A 121 -6.31 10.41 -5.37
C LEU A 121 -7.17 9.30 -5.97
N ASP A 122 -6.55 8.19 -6.33
CA ASP A 122 -7.24 6.93 -6.67
C ASP A 122 -7.68 6.24 -5.39
N ARG A 123 -8.93 6.42 -4.99
CA ARG A 123 -9.48 5.84 -3.74
C ARG A 123 -9.68 4.33 -3.87
N ILE A 124 -9.35 3.60 -2.79
CA ILE A 124 -9.53 2.14 -2.75
C ILE A 124 -11.00 1.72 -2.63
N ASP A 125 -11.83 2.54 -1.98
CA ASP A 125 -13.27 2.34 -1.80
C ASP A 125 -14.09 2.70 -3.05
N GLY A 126 -13.47 3.33 -4.04
CA GLY A 126 -14.07 3.63 -5.34
C GLY A 126 -14.33 2.34 -6.16
N ARG A 127 -15.20 2.44 -7.18
CA ARG A 127 -15.51 1.30 -8.08
C ARG A 127 -14.25 0.67 -8.66
N LYS A 128 -13.31 1.48 -9.15
CA LYS A 128 -12.02 1.02 -9.73
C LYS A 128 -11.19 0.23 -8.71
N GLY A 129 -11.04 0.76 -7.48
CA GLY A 129 -10.28 0.11 -6.42
C GLY A 129 -10.87 -1.22 -6.00
N ARG A 130 -12.19 -1.30 -5.83
CA ARG A 130 -12.89 -2.55 -5.47
C ARG A 130 -12.79 -3.60 -6.58
N ILE A 131 -13.01 -3.22 -7.83
CA ILE A 131 -12.90 -4.12 -8.98
C ILE A 131 -11.46 -4.65 -9.08
N TYR A 132 -10.45 -3.76 -8.99
CA TYR A 132 -9.05 -4.18 -9.00
C TYR A 132 -8.76 -5.18 -7.88
N SER A 133 -9.16 -4.86 -6.65
CA SER A 133 -8.94 -5.73 -5.48
C SER A 133 -9.58 -7.11 -5.68
N ALA A 134 -10.84 -7.16 -6.13
CA ALA A 134 -11.56 -8.40 -6.37
C ALA A 134 -10.89 -9.25 -7.48
N ILE A 135 -10.58 -8.64 -8.63
CA ILE A 135 -9.92 -9.33 -9.74
C ILE A 135 -8.54 -9.83 -9.31
N TRP A 136 -7.73 -8.98 -8.66
CA TRP A 136 -6.38 -9.33 -8.28
C TRP A 136 -6.32 -10.42 -7.22
N THR A 137 -7.30 -10.45 -6.31
CA THR A 137 -7.47 -11.54 -5.33
C THR A 137 -7.91 -12.83 -6.01
N ALA A 138 -8.88 -12.78 -6.91
CA ALA A 138 -9.36 -13.95 -7.67
C ALA A 138 -8.27 -14.56 -8.57
N LEU A 139 -7.42 -13.72 -9.16
CA LEU A 139 -6.29 -14.15 -9.99
C LEU A 139 -5.10 -14.70 -9.20
N SER A 140 -5.22 -14.84 -7.87
CA SER A 140 -4.14 -15.35 -7.00
C SER A 140 -3.48 -16.63 -7.52
N PRO A 141 -4.19 -17.67 -8.00
CA PRO A 141 -3.57 -18.89 -8.53
C PRO A 141 -2.77 -18.65 -9.82
N CYS A 142 -3.22 -17.70 -10.66
CA CYS A 142 -2.55 -17.36 -11.93
C CYS A 142 -1.51 -16.26 -11.78
N ARG A 143 -1.37 -15.66 -10.61
CA ARG A 143 -0.50 -14.49 -10.32
C ARG A 143 0.94 -14.72 -10.76
N ARG A 144 1.47 -15.92 -10.57
CA ARG A 144 2.82 -16.32 -10.99
C ARG A 144 3.06 -16.05 -12.48
N TYR A 145 2.12 -16.46 -13.32
CA TYR A 145 2.23 -16.29 -14.78
C TYR A 145 2.02 -14.83 -15.19
N LEU A 146 1.07 -14.15 -14.56
CA LEU A 146 0.81 -12.73 -14.79
C LEU A 146 2.01 -11.85 -14.44
N LEU A 147 2.65 -12.10 -13.31
CA LEU A 147 3.86 -11.38 -12.90
C LEU A 147 5.06 -11.72 -13.79
N ALA A 148 5.20 -12.96 -14.25
CA ALA A 148 6.24 -13.35 -15.20
C ALA A 148 6.03 -12.65 -16.55
N PHE A 149 4.80 -12.62 -17.06
CA PHE A 149 4.44 -11.88 -18.27
C PHE A 149 4.74 -10.37 -18.13
N TYR A 150 4.30 -9.77 -17.01
CA TYR A 150 4.53 -8.35 -16.73
C TYR A 150 6.04 -8.02 -16.72
N ARG A 151 6.85 -8.81 -16.00
CA ARG A 151 8.29 -8.56 -15.86
C ARG A 151 9.08 -8.83 -17.13
N LYS A 152 8.77 -9.92 -17.86
CA LYS A 152 9.56 -10.40 -19.01
C LYS A 152 9.11 -9.85 -20.34
N ILE A 153 7.85 -9.50 -20.49
CA ILE A 153 7.26 -9.08 -21.76
C ILE A 153 6.76 -7.64 -21.71
N TRP A 154 5.92 -7.32 -20.72
CA TRP A 154 5.28 -5.99 -20.66
C TRP A 154 6.31 -4.88 -20.41
N ILE A 155 7.11 -4.99 -19.34
CA ILE A 155 8.09 -3.93 -18.98
C ILE A 155 9.10 -3.65 -20.10
N PRO A 156 9.71 -4.65 -20.77
CA PRO A 156 10.64 -4.39 -21.88
C PRO A 156 10.01 -3.71 -23.11
N ILE A 157 8.72 -3.96 -23.36
CA ILE A 157 8.03 -3.44 -24.57
C ILE A 157 7.37 -2.10 -24.29
N PHE A 158 6.65 -1.98 -23.18
CA PHE A 158 5.77 -0.84 -22.88
C PHE A 158 6.25 0.04 -21.72
N GLY A 159 7.31 -0.39 -21.02
CA GLY A 159 7.76 0.29 -19.81
C GLY A 159 6.88 -0.02 -18.59
N ILE A 160 7.13 0.74 -17.52
CA ILE A 160 6.41 0.61 -16.23
C ILE A 160 5.01 1.23 -16.38
N MET A 161 3.99 0.49 -15.97
CA MET A 161 2.59 0.97 -15.94
C MET A 161 2.35 2.17 -15.05
#